data_228df500d4f7e8d3a5fc5802fa03d46f
#
_entry.id   228df500d4f7e8d3a5fc5802fa03d46f
#
_cell.length_a   1.000
_cell.length_b   1.000
_cell.length_c   1.000
_cell.angle_alpha   90.00
_cell.angle_beta   90.00
_cell.angle_gamma   90.00
#
_symmetry.space_group_name_H-M   'P 1'
#
loop_
_entity.id
_entity.type
_entity.pdbx_description
1 polymer ?
#
loop_
_entity_poly.entity_id
_entity_poly.type
_entity_poly.pdbx_seq_one_letter_code
_entity_poly.pdbx_strand_id
1 'polypeptide(L)'
;DMLLGHINMLWVLFDEMTNSEYMKVFAGAFQIFVRQELPVFLLGTGLYENIEELQNEKSLTFLYRAPKIQLKPLNNVAIINKYKTIFNISAEQASQMTGLTKGYPFAFQVLGYLKWRQMSLILIVSVS
;
A
#
# COMPACT_ATOMS: atom_id res chain seq x y z
N ASP A 1 22.30 -2.82 -32.30
CA ASP A 1 22.87 -3.39 -31.11
C ASP A 1 21.91 -4.40 -30.48
N MET A 2 22.24 -5.67 -30.58
CA MET A 2 21.34 -6.78 -30.24
C MET A 2 20.93 -6.81 -28.74
N LEU A 3 21.80 -6.36 -27.85
CA LEU A 3 21.49 -6.32 -26.40
C LEU A 3 20.52 -5.24 -26.04
N LEU A 4 20.60 -4.05 -26.64
CA LEU A 4 19.66 -2.95 -26.41
C LEU A 4 18.29 -3.20 -27.02
N GLY A 5 18.20 -3.99 -28.09
CA GLY A 5 16.93 -4.36 -28.70
C GLY A 5 16.07 -5.31 -27.86
N HIS A 6 16.61 -5.91 -26.81
CA HIS A 6 15.88 -6.79 -25.90
C HIS A 6 15.44 -6.14 -24.58
N ILE A 7 15.93 -4.96 -24.25
CA ILE A 7 15.51 -4.18 -23.06
C ILE A 7 14.42 -3.21 -23.46
N ASN A 8 13.18 -3.64 -23.33
CA ASN A 8 12.05 -2.81 -23.71
C ASN A 8 11.69 -1.76 -22.63
N MET A 9 11.90 -2.08 -21.35
CA MET A 9 11.65 -1.16 -20.25
C MET A 9 12.33 -1.62 -18.96
N LEU A 10 12.68 -0.67 -18.10
CA LEU A 10 13.19 -0.92 -16.75
C LEU A 10 12.22 -0.30 -15.74
N TRP A 11 11.76 -1.11 -14.80
CA TRP A 11 10.94 -0.66 -13.68
C TRP A 11 11.79 -0.53 -12.42
N VAL A 12 11.69 0.61 -11.77
CA VAL A 12 12.27 0.85 -10.45
C VAL A 12 11.13 0.98 -9.45
N LEU A 13 11.16 0.13 -8.43
CA LEU A 13 10.12 0.06 -7.40
C LEU A 13 10.67 0.56 -6.07
N PHE A 14 10.01 1.53 -5.47
CA PHE A 14 10.31 2.02 -4.13
C PHE A 14 9.12 1.78 -3.20
N ASP A 15 9.37 1.13 -2.10
CA ASP A 15 8.42 1.04 -1.00
C ASP A 15 8.81 2.04 0.09
N GLU A 16 7.80 2.64 0.70
CA GLU A 16 7.98 3.63 1.78
C GLU A 16 8.88 4.82 1.39
N MET A 17 8.54 5.50 0.29
CA MET A 17 9.25 6.72 -0.10
C MET A 17 9.17 7.78 0.99
N THR A 18 10.33 8.32 1.36
CA THR A 18 10.45 9.39 2.36
C THR A 18 11.23 10.57 1.81
N ASN A 19 11.11 11.73 2.43
CA ASN A 19 11.89 12.92 2.08
C ASN A 19 13.33 12.84 2.63
N SER A 20 14.06 11.79 2.24
CA SER A 20 15.46 11.57 2.61
C SER A 20 16.41 12.13 1.55
N GLU A 21 17.65 12.41 1.95
CA GLU A 21 18.68 12.84 1.01
C GLU A 21 18.93 11.80 -0.09
N TYR A 22 18.90 10.50 0.24
CA TYR A 22 19.04 9.43 -0.74
C TYR A 22 17.92 9.45 -1.78
N MET A 23 16.70 9.66 -1.33
CA MET A 23 15.55 9.76 -2.24
C MET A 23 15.64 10.98 -3.15
N LYS A 24 16.10 12.11 -2.62
CA LYS A 24 16.33 13.33 -3.40
C LYS A 24 17.40 13.13 -4.49
N VAL A 25 18.50 12.49 -4.14
CA VAL A 25 19.57 12.17 -5.10
C VAL A 25 19.07 11.22 -6.18
N PHE A 26 18.35 10.17 -5.79
CA PHE A 26 17.76 9.22 -6.74
C PHE A 26 16.75 9.91 -7.68
N ALA A 27 15.84 10.70 -7.15
CA ALA A 27 14.83 11.38 -7.94
C ALA A 27 15.47 12.39 -8.93
N GLY A 28 16.54 13.05 -8.52
CA GLY A 28 17.32 13.90 -9.42
C GLY A 28 17.95 13.12 -10.55
N ALA A 29 18.53 11.95 -10.27
CA ALA A 29 19.08 11.05 -11.30
C ALA A 29 17.98 10.51 -12.23
N PHE A 30 16.85 10.13 -11.70
CA PHE A 30 15.70 9.66 -12.47
C PHE A 30 15.20 10.73 -13.45
N GLN A 31 15.18 11.98 -13.02
CA GLN A 31 14.81 13.12 -13.90
C GLN A 31 15.74 13.21 -15.12
N ILE A 32 17.03 12.93 -14.94
CA ILE A 32 17.99 12.89 -16.05
C ILE A 32 17.63 11.77 -17.03
N PHE A 33 17.30 10.59 -16.53
CA PHE A 33 16.87 9.46 -17.37
C PHE A 33 15.63 9.78 -18.20
N VAL A 34 14.67 10.47 -17.60
CA VAL A 34 13.46 10.92 -18.30
C VAL A 34 13.80 11.91 -19.41
N ARG A 35 14.72 12.87 -19.16
CA ARG A 35 15.19 13.82 -20.18
C ARG A 35 15.92 13.15 -21.34
N GLN A 36 16.58 12.06 -21.08
CA GLN A 36 17.29 11.27 -22.12
C GLN A 36 16.35 10.30 -22.84
N GLU A 37 15.06 10.34 -22.54
CA GLU A 37 14.05 9.45 -23.13
C GLU A 37 14.35 7.97 -22.96
N LEU A 38 15.01 7.60 -21.86
CA LEU A 38 15.27 6.22 -21.53
C LEU A 38 13.97 5.52 -21.10
N PRO A 39 13.77 4.24 -21.45
CA PRO A 39 12.58 3.47 -21.09
C PRO A 39 12.62 3.02 -19.63
N VAL A 40 12.69 3.98 -18.71
CA VAL A 40 12.76 3.75 -17.27
C VAL A 40 11.48 4.27 -16.63
N PHE A 41 10.86 3.43 -15.81
CA PHE A 41 9.63 3.73 -15.11
C PHE A 41 9.84 3.62 -13.61
N LEU A 42 9.24 4.56 -12.87
CA LEU A 42 9.29 4.59 -11.41
C LEU A 42 7.88 4.35 -10.85
N LEU A 43 7.78 3.37 -9.99
CA LEU A 43 6.60 3.15 -9.15
C LEU A 43 7.03 3.29 -7.69
N GLY A 44 6.46 4.26 -7.00
CA GLY A 44 6.75 4.51 -5.60
C GLY A 44 5.50 4.43 -4.74
N THR A 45 5.63 3.90 -3.54
CA THR A 45 4.62 3.94 -2.50
C THR A 45 5.12 4.76 -1.32
N GLY A 46 4.21 5.36 -0.57
CA GLY A 46 4.58 6.12 0.62
C GLY A 46 3.38 6.73 1.31
N LEU A 47 3.60 7.22 2.52
CA LEU A 47 2.58 8.00 3.23
C LEU A 47 2.32 9.31 2.47
N TYR A 48 1.08 9.75 2.49
CA TYR A 48 0.66 10.97 1.81
C TYR A 48 1.56 12.16 2.15
N GLU A 49 1.83 12.36 3.42
CA GLU A 49 2.66 13.46 3.92
C GLU A 49 4.08 13.43 3.35
N ASN A 50 4.70 12.25 3.32
CA ASN A 50 6.05 12.08 2.77
C ASN A 50 6.08 12.35 1.26
N ILE A 51 5.08 11.90 0.53
CA ILE A 51 4.97 12.15 -0.91
C ILE A 51 4.75 13.64 -1.18
N GLU A 52 3.93 14.31 -0.38
CA GLU A 52 3.69 15.74 -0.49
C GLU A 52 4.96 16.55 -0.23
N GLU A 53 5.73 16.22 0.81
CA GLU A 53 7.02 16.84 1.09
C GLU A 53 8.00 16.71 -0.08
N LEU A 54 8.12 15.50 -0.65
CA LEU A 54 8.98 15.25 -1.80
C LEU A 54 8.58 16.10 -3.01
N GLN A 55 7.30 16.22 -3.28
CA GLN A 55 6.80 17.02 -4.41
C GLN A 55 7.09 18.50 -4.26
N ASN A 56 7.12 19.00 -3.03
CA ASN A 56 7.36 20.40 -2.72
C ASN A 56 8.84 20.78 -2.74
N GLU A 57 9.74 19.81 -2.83
CA GLU A 57 11.16 20.07 -3.04
C GLU A 57 11.40 20.71 -4.40
N LYS A 58 12.14 21.82 -4.43
CA LYS A 58 12.37 22.59 -5.66
C LYS A 58 12.98 21.77 -6.80
N SER A 59 13.87 20.86 -6.46
CA SER A 59 14.55 20.01 -7.44
C SER A 59 13.71 18.83 -7.91
N LEU A 60 12.58 18.52 -7.26
CA LEU A 60 11.75 17.34 -7.48
C LEU A 60 10.33 17.69 -7.95
N THR A 61 10.11 18.89 -8.43
CA THR A 61 8.78 19.35 -8.88
C THR A 61 8.19 18.52 -10.02
N PHE A 62 9.01 17.78 -10.75
CA PHE A 62 8.52 16.85 -11.76
C PHE A 62 7.66 15.72 -11.17
N LEU A 63 7.87 15.35 -9.91
CA LEU A 63 7.04 14.36 -9.19
C LEU A 63 5.59 14.87 -9.01
N TYR A 64 5.40 16.17 -8.96
CA TYR A 64 4.07 16.76 -8.88
C TYR A 64 3.18 16.40 -10.07
N ARG A 65 3.80 16.24 -11.23
CA ARG A 65 3.11 15.88 -12.48
C ARG A 65 2.88 14.38 -12.64
N ALA A 66 3.51 13.57 -11.81
CA ALA A 66 3.35 12.12 -11.86
C ALA A 66 1.89 11.72 -11.53
N PRO A 67 1.32 10.75 -12.25
CA PRO A 67 0.03 10.19 -11.88
C PRO A 67 0.07 9.63 -10.46
N LYS A 68 -0.97 9.89 -9.69
CA LYS A 68 -1.08 9.46 -8.30
C LYS A 68 -2.33 8.62 -8.09
N ILE A 69 -2.15 7.51 -7.40
CA ILE A 69 -3.24 6.68 -6.92
C ILE A 69 -3.30 6.84 -5.41
N GLN A 70 -4.33 7.49 -4.92
CA GLN A 70 -4.55 7.62 -3.48
C GLN A 70 -5.39 6.45 -3.00
N LEU A 71 -4.79 5.61 -2.15
CA LEU A 71 -5.51 4.51 -1.52
C LEU A 71 -6.40 5.07 -0.41
N LYS A 72 -7.66 4.74 -0.49
CA LYS A 72 -8.66 5.10 0.52
C LYS A 72 -8.82 3.98 1.54
N PRO A 73 -9.40 4.26 2.72
CA PRO A 73 -9.79 3.21 3.64
C PRO A 73 -10.64 2.13 2.96
N LEU A 74 -10.56 0.91 3.45
CA LEU A 74 -11.36 -0.21 2.95
C LEU A 74 -12.86 0.08 3.08
N ASN A 75 -13.63 -0.43 2.15
CA ASN A 75 -15.09 -0.30 2.18
C ASN A 75 -15.67 -1.13 3.33
N ASN A 76 -16.45 -0.50 4.20
CA ASN A 76 -17.04 -1.15 5.37
C ASN A 76 -17.93 -2.35 5.01
N VAL A 77 -18.72 -2.25 3.94
CA VAL A 77 -19.58 -3.35 3.50
C VAL A 77 -18.75 -4.57 3.09
N ALA A 78 -17.64 -4.33 2.39
CA ALA A 78 -16.71 -5.40 1.99
C ALA A 78 -16.08 -6.07 3.22
N ILE A 79 -15.68 -5.29 4.22
CA ILE A 79 -15.12 -5.83 5.48
C ILE A 79 -16.17 -6.65 6.23
N ILE A 80 -17.38 -6.15 6.39
CA ILE A 80 -18.50 -6.84 7.04
C ILE A 80 -18.74 -8.19 6.37
N ASN A 81 -18.87 -8.21 5.07
CA ASN A 81 -19.11 -9.42 4.31
C ASN A 81 -17.97 -10.43 4.47
N LYS A 82 -16.74 -9.95 4.48
CA LYS A 82 -15.56 -10.80 4.66
C LYS A 82 -15.53 -11.45 6.03
N TYR A 83 -15.77 -10.68 7.08
CA TYR A 83 -15.83 -11.22 8.46
C TYR A 83 -16.97 -12.22 8.64
N LYS A 84 -18.15 -11.91 8.09
CA LYS A 84 -19.28 -12.85 8.11
C LYS A 84 -18.92 -14.19 7.45
N THR A 85 -18.30 -14.13 6.29
CA THR A 85 -17.96 -15.34 5.51
C THR A 85 -16.87 -16.16 6.19
N ILE A 86 -15.80 -15.50 6.69
CA ILE A 86 -14.66 -16.20 7.28
C ILE A 86 -15.01 -16.80 8.64
N PHE A 87 -15.73 -16.06 9.48
CA PHE A 87 -15.98 -16.44 10.87
C PHE A 87 -17.37 -16.99 11.13
N ASN A 88 -18.23 -17.00 10.12
CA ASN A 88 -19.62 -17.43 10.24
C ASN A 88 -20.35 -16.77 11.42
N ILE A 89 -20.18 -15.44 11.54
CA ILE A 89 -20.77 -14.60 12.59
C ILE A 89 -21.96 -13.81 12.06
N SER A 90 -22.75 -13.26 12.97
CA SER A 90 -23.89 -12.42 12.61
C SER A 90 -23.46 -11.10 11.95
N ALA A 91 -24.38 -10.49 11.20
CA ALA A 91 -24.14 -9.18 10.59
C ALA A 91 -23.83 -8.11 11.65
N GLU A 92 -24.46 -8.18 12.82
CA GLU A 92 -24.24 -7.27 13.92
C GLU A 92 -22.81 -7.39 14.48
N GLN A 93 -22.36 -8.61 14.76
CA GLN A 93 -20.98 -8.85 15.22
C GLN A 93 -19.95 -8.40 14.19
N ALA A 94 -20.17 -8.71 12.93
CA ALA A 94 -19.29 -8.28 11.84
C ALA A 94 -19.26 -6.75 11.72
N SER A 95 -20.40 -6.08 11.90
CA SER A 95 -20.48 -4.62 11.89
C SER A 95 -19.72 -3.99 13.05
N GLN A 96 -19.81 -4.56 14.25
CA GLN A 96 -19.05 -4.09 15.41
C GLN A 96 -17.54 -4.24 15.18
N MET A 97 -17.10 -5.39 14.69
CA MET A 97 -15.69 -5.60 14.34
C MET A 97 -15.22 -4.61 13.28
N THR A 98 -16.02 -4.41 12.24
CA THR A 98 -15.71 -3.47 11.15
C THR A 98 -15.55 -2.04 11.65
N GLY A 99 -16.41 -1.60 12.56
CA GLY A 99 -16.34 -0.28 13.18
C GLY A 99 -15.00 -0.02 13.89
N LEU A 100 -14.42 -1.05 14.50
CA LEU A 100 -13.11 -0.95 15.16
C LEU A 100 -11.96 -0.78 14.19
N THR A 101 -12.08 -1.26 12.95
CA THR A 101 -11.01 -1.18 11.95
C THR A 101 -10.88 0.21 11.36
N LYS A 102 -11.94 1.00 11.35
CA LYS A 102 -12.02 2.31 10.64
C LYS A 102 -11.58 2.25 9.18
N GLY A 103 -11.69 1.09 8.57
CA GLY A 103 -11.28 0.86 7.18
C GLY A 103 -9.77 0.68 6.97
N TYR A 104 -8.96 0.64 8.02
CA TYR A 104 -7.52 0.42 7.89
C TYR A 104 -7.19 -1.05 7.65
N PRO A 105 -6.48 -1.40 6.55
CA PRO A 105 -6.15 -2.78 6.23
C PRO A 105 -5.41 -3.52 7.34
N PHE A 106 -4.47 -2.85 8.00
CA PHE A 106 -3.73 -3.45 9.12
C PHE A 106 -4.66 -3.81 10.28
N ALA A 107 -5.56 -2.91 10.66
CA ALA A 107 -6.53 -3.15 11.72
C ALA A 107 -7.49 -4.29 11.35
N PHE A 108 -7.91 -4.37 10.09
CA PHE A 108 -8.71 -5.47 9.57
C PHE A 108 -8.02 -6.82 9.76
N GLN A 109 -6.73 -6.91 9.42
CA GLN A 109 -5.95 -8.14 9.55
C GLN A 109 -5.70 -8.52 11.00
N VAL A 110 -5.31 -7.57 11.85
CA VAL A 110 -5.04 -7.81 13.27
C VAL A 110 -6.29 -8.28 13.99
N LEU A 111 -7.41 -7.61 13.79
CA LEU A 111 -8.68 -7.98 14.42
C LEU A 111 -9.16 -9.35 13.93
N GLY A 112 -9.01 -9.64 12.65
CA GLY A 112 -9.31 -10.95 12.08
C GLY A 112 -8.44 -12.05 12.68
N TYR A 113 -7.15 -11.81 12.84
CA TYR A 113 -6.23 -12.74 13.49
C TYR A 113 -6.63 -13.04 14.95
N LEU A 114 -6.94 -12.01 15.72
CA LEU A 114 -7.38 -12.15 17.10
C LEU A 114 -8.69 -12.94 17.21
N LYS A 115 -9.63 -12.69 16.32
CA LYS A 115 -10.89 -13.45 16.26
C LYS A 115 -10.66 -14.91 15.91
N TRP A 116 -9.83 -15.17 14.92
CA TRP A 116 -9.45 -16.54 14.54
C TRP A 116 -8.78 -17.30 15.69
N ARG A 117 -7.87 -16.64 16.39
CA ARG A 117 -7.19 -17.21 17.56
C ARG A 117 -8.17 -17.55 18.69
N GLN A 118 -9.15 -16.68 18.93
CA GLN A 118 -10.21 -16.93 19.91
C GLN A 118 -11.04 -18.16 19.55
N MET A 119 -11.41 -18.32 18.29
CA MET A 119 -12.15 -19.49 17.79
C MET A 119 -11.33 -20.78 17.95
N SER A 120 -10.04 -20.73 17.67
CA SER A 120 -9.14 -21.87 17.84
C SER A 120 -9.06 -22.34 19.29
N LEU A 121 -9.01 -21.40 20.24
CA LEU A 121 -9.02 -21.72 21.67
C LEU A 121 -10.33 -22.39 22.09
N ILE A 122 -11.46 -21.93 21.59
CA ILE A 122 -12.77 -22.54 21.86
C ILE A 122 -12.82 -23.98 21.33
N LEU A 123 -12.30 -24.25 20.15
CA LEU A 123 -12.25 -25.56 19.56
C LEU A 123 -11.38 -26.53 20.39
N ILE A 124 -10.25 -26.07 20.88
CA ILE A 124 -9.36 -26.87 21.76
C ILE A 124 -10.06 -27.25 23.06
N VAL A 125 -10.76 -26.33 23.68
CA VAL A 125 -11.52 -26.58 24.92
C VAL A 125 -12.69 -27.55 24.70
N SER A 126 -13.33 -27.52 23.53
CA SER A 126 -14.45 -28.43 23.25
C SER A 126 -14.02 -29.88 22.94
N VAL A 127 -12.78 -30.11 22.56
CA VAL A 127 -12.21 -31.44 22.29
C VAL A 127 -11.62 -32.10 23.55
N SER A 128 -11.25 -31.29 24.53
CA SER A 128 -10.70 -31.78 25.80
C SER A 128 -11.77 -32.18 26.79
#